data_e179451a616878486246c9a97d24e9ce
#
_entry.id   e179451a616878486246c9a97d24e9ce
#
_cell.length_a   1.000
_cell.length_b   1.000
_cell.length_c   1.000
_cell.angle_alpha   90.00
_cell.angle_beta   90.00
_cell.angle_gamma   90.00
#
_symmetry.space_group_name_H-M   'P 1'
#
loop_
_entity.id
_entity.type
_entity.pdbx_description
1 polymer ?
#
loop_
_entity_poly.entity_id
_entity_poly.type
_entity_poly.pdbx_seq_one_letter_code
_entity_poly.pdbx_strand_id
1 'polypeptide(L)'
;MGYMYWRYFMWNFVGKQNDFQGNYDNLKGNWISGIKTIDGMRLGNQEKLDDDSLNNKARNTYFFLPLLLGLIGLYFLYKKNLKLSWVLLVLFLFTGLALKVYLNERAFEPRERDYALVGSFYVFCIWIGLGALFLIEELKKYIKNKWSQPILLLILFISVPFLMAYQNWDDHDRSNRYTAQSIAKSYLQSIQKNVGAMIFTIGDNDTFALWYAQDIEGFRTDVRTINTSLLATDWYIDQMKRKTYESEPIPSQLTHNLYAYGTRDYIRHQSLIDSVRWDVKDFINWVGSDHPRTKYRNLIEQSGSDPDYLPKSQLETVFYPTNKLRVNVNKENVLKSGLVKPEDESKIVSYIDIDLPKSGITKNQLLMLDIIANNDWKRPIYFTGGSYDDSEYIWMKKYLQLEGLVYKLVPIKTELAKYNPYIMGRIDSDLMYKIVNEWEWGNSDDPNIYHDPETRKNSISYRSNMARLAEVLIEKNEFKKAENVVDLALEKMPIDRYGFYSLLVPFVDNYYKISKFEKARKLSDKIAYKHYDRLEYFASLSPNFQYPIGEEIITEIERYRALVEATVVNNDKQNISLNTYWIR
;
A
#
# COMPACT_ATOMS: atom_id res chain seq x y z
N MET A 1 -8.54 -18.37 -15.75
CA MET A 1 -8.94 -19.61 -15.05
C MET A 1 -7.74 -20.39 -14.54
N GLY A 2 -6.87 -20.93 -15.38
CA GLY A 2 -5.73 -21.74 -14.94
C GLY A 2 -4.89 -21.07 -13.88
N TYR A 3 -4.40 -19.87 -14.14
CA TYR A 3 -3.53 -19.14 -13.23
C TYR A 3 -4.22 -18.73 -11.91
N MET A 4 -5.43 -18.19 -11.96
CA MET A 4 -6.11 -17.63 -10.79
C MET A 4 -6.84 -18.65 -9.92
N TYR A 5 -7.16 -19.86 -10.44
CA TYR A 5 -7.80 -20.92 -9.67
C TYR A 5 -6.81 -22.03 -9.31
N TRP A 6 -6.19 -22.66 -10.34
CA TRP A 6 -5.34 -23.83 -10.10
C TRP A 6 -4.08 -23.49 -9.31
N ARG A 7 -3.50 -22.30 -9.51
CA ARG A 7 -2.37 -21.83 -8.71
C ARG A 7 -2.74 -21.72 -7.23
N TYR A 8 -3.88 -21.11 -6.91
CA TYR A 8 -4.37 -21.02 -5.53
C TYR A 8 -4.70 -22.38 -4.93
N PHE A 9 -5.30 -23.27 -5.72
CA PHE A 9 -5.56 -24.62 -5.30
C PHE A 9 -4.26 -25.38 -4.97
N MET A 10 -3.25 -25.26 -5.84
CA MET A 10 -1.95 -25.86 -5.60
C MET A 10 -1.21 -25.26 -4.41
N TRP A 11 -1.35 -23.96 -4.12
CA TRP A 11 -0.80 -23.36 -2.90
C TRP A 11 -1.29 -24.04 -1.64
N ASN A 12 -2.57 -24.38 -1.61
CA ASN A 12 -3.20 -24.97 -0.43
C ASN A 12 -2.88 -26.47 -0.26
N PHE A 13 -2.61 -27.20 -1.36
CA PHE A 13 -2.52 -28.67 -1.30
C PHE A 13 -1.21 -29.26 -1.82
N VAL A 14 -0.31 -28.43 -2.34
CA VAL A 14 1.02 -28.86 -2.79
C VAL A 14 2.11 -28.05 -2.12
N GLY A 15 1.93 -26.71 -2.05
CA GLY A 15 2.81 -25.79 -1.37
C GLY A 15 2.92 -24.45 -2.09
N LYS A 16 3.40 -23.44 -1.40
CA LYS A 16 3.49 -22.04 -1.82
C LYS A 16 4.94 -21.58 -1.89
N GLN A 17 5.34 -20.91 -2.98
CA GLN A 17 6.71 -20.45 -3.19
C GLN A 17 7.08 -19.30 -2.26
N ASN A 18 6.22 -18.30 -2.13
CA ASN A 18 6.39 -17.12 -1.30
C ASN A 18 5.07 -16.35 -1.16
N ASP A 19 5.10 -15.26 -0.42
CA ASP A 19 3.95 -14.39 -0.15
C ASP A 19 3.80 -13.20 -1.13
N PHE A 20 4.68 -13.08 -2.12
CA PHE A 20 4.60 -12.01 -3.10
C PHE A 20 3.46 -12.22 -4.11
N GLN A 21 2.87 -11.11 -4.58
CA GLN A 21 1.90 -11.11 -5.68
C GLN A 21 2.52 -11.76 -6.92
N GLY A 22 1.83 -12.75 -7.47
CA GLY A 22 2.27 -13.40 -8.71
C GLY A 22 2.15 -12.49 -9.93
N ASN A 23 3.10 -12.59 -10.84
CA ASN A 23 3.21 -11.76 -12.04
C ASN A 23 3.51 -12.57 -13.32
N TYR A 24 3.07 -13.84 -13.38
CA TYR A 24 3.39 -14.79 -14.47
C TYR A 24 4.89 -15.06 -14.67
N ASP A 25 5.72 -14.69 -13.71
CA ASP A 25 7.13 -14.99 -13.69
C ASP A 25 7.46 -16.21 -12.83
N ASN A 26 8.71 -16.63 -12.82
CA ASN A 26 9.18 -17.76 -12.02
C ASN A 26 9.62 -17.38 -10.58
N LEU A 27 9.57 -16.09 -10.20
CA LEU A 27 10.06 -15.58 -8.92
C LEU A 27 8.95 -15.42 -7.87
N LYS A 28 7.72 -15.11 -8.31
CA LYS A 28 6.70 -14.58 -7.41
C LYS A 28 5.39 -15.37 -7.47
N GLY A 29 4.89 -15.75 -6.30
CA GLY A 29 3.54 -16.29 -6.12
C GLY A 29 3.26 -17.60 -6.85
N ASN A 30 4.24 -18.45 -7.10
CA ASN A 30 4.03 -19.76 -7.70
C ASN A 30 3.69 -20.81 -6.64
N TRP A 31 3.23 -21.98 -7.09
CA TRP A 31 3.18 -23.16 -6.23
C TRP A 31 4.50 -23.91 -6.32
N ILE A 32 4.88 -24.61 -5.25
CA ILE A 32 6.04 -25.50 -5.20
C ILE A 32 5.68 -26.81 -4.53
N SER A 33 6.37 -27.86 -4.90
CA SER A 33 6.13 -29.19 -4.32
C SER A 33 7.09 -29.55 -3.18
N GLY A 34 8.27 -28.92 -3.14
CA GLY A 34 9.40 -29.32 -2.30
C GLY A 34 10.25 -30.43 -2.95
N ILE A 35 9.86 -30.94 -4.13
CA ILE A 35 10.65 -31.90 -4.90
C ILE A 35 11.49 -31.13 -5.90
N LYS A 36 12.80 -30.99 -5.62
CA LYS A 36 13.73 -30.13 -6.37
C LYS A 36 13.68 -30.33 -7.89
N THR A 37 13.54 -31.58 -8.34
CA THR A 37 13.48 -31.89 -9.78
C THR A 37 12.23 -31.29 -10.43
N ILE A 38 11.05 -31.44 -9.79
CA ILE A 38 9.77 -30.93 -10.31
C ILE A 38 9.78 -29.39 -10.29
N ASP A 39 10.19 -28.82 -9.16
CA ASP A 39 10.21 -27.38 -8.98
C ASP A 39 11.27 -26.73 -9.88
N GLY A 40 12.44 -27.36 -10.08
CA GLY A 40 13.48 -26.90 -10.97
C GLY A 40 13.07 -26.88 -12.45
N MET A 41 12.29 -27.86 -12.91
CA MET A 41 11.74 -27.87 -14.28
C MET A 41 10.76 -26.72 -14.55
N ARG A 42 10.13 -26.18 -13.49
CA ARG A 42 9.06 -25.17 -13.60
C ARG A 42 9.55 -23.75 -13.28
N LEU A 43 10.45 -23.60 -12.33
CA LEU A 43 10.83 -22.32 -11.74
C LEU A 43 12.33 -22.01 -11.91
N GLY A 44 13.08 -22.93 -12.50
CA GLY A 44 14.52 -22.80 -12.61
C GLY A 44 15.27 -23.35 -11.41
N ASN A 45 16.53 -22.96 -11.27
CA ASN A 45 17.45 -23.51 -10.27
C ASN A 45 16.92 -23.32 -8.84
N GLN A 46 16.68 -24.41 -8.12
CA GLN A 46 16.21 -24.41 -6.73
C GLN A 46 17.33 -24.67 -5.69
N GLU A 47 18.57 -24.83 -6.15
CA GLU A 47 19.73 -25.08 -5.28
C GLU A 47 20.50 -23.80 -4.95
N LYS A 48 20.37 -22.78 -5.82
CA LYS A 48 21.05 -21.49 -5.70
C LYS A 48 20.06 -20.33 -5.50
N LEU A 49 19.00 -20.55 -4.73
CA LEU A 49 18.07 -19.48 -4.39
C LEU A 49 18.78 -18.43 -3.55
N ASP A 50 18.44 -17.16 -3.77
CA ASP A 50 18.89 -16.08 -2.91
C ASP A 50 18.33 -16.23 -1.48
N ASP A 51 19.04 -15.64 -0.51
CA ASP A 51 18.69 -15.74 0.93
C ASP A 51 17.25 -15.32 1.22
N ASP A 52 16.75 -14.27 0.56
CA ASP A 52 15.40 -13.76 0.81
C ASP A 52 14.33 -14.71 0.30
N SER A 53 14.58 -15.39 -0.82
CA SER A 53 13.70 -16.43 -1.36
C SER A 53 13.76 -17.72 -0.55
N LEU A 54 14.96 -18.12 -0.12
CA LEU A 54 15.18 -19.35 0.66
C LEU A 54 14.55 -19.25 2.05
N ASN A 55 14.73 -18.11 2.73
CA ASN A 55 14.27 -17.86 4.09
C ASN A 55 12.88 -17.20 4.18
N ASN A 56 12.14 -17.12 3.06
CA ASN A 56 10.78 -16.60 3.08
C ASN A 56 9.88 -17.53 3.91
N LYS A 57 9.29 -17.02 5.00
CA LYS A 57 8.45 -17.82 5.91
C LYS A 57 7.21 -18.41 5.23
N ALA A 58 6.70 -17.77 4.19
CA ALA A 58 5.58 -18.30 3.40
C ALA A 58 6.00 -19.31 2.32
N ARG A 59 7.25 -19.79 2.35
CA ARG A 59 7.74 -20.87 1.49
C ARG A 59 7.40 -22.22 2.11
N ASN A 60 6.23 -22.77 1.74
CA ASN A 60 5.67 -23.99 2.32
C ASN A 60 5.62 -25.10 1.29
N THR A 61 5.98 -26.34 1.67
CA THR A 61 6.06 -27.49 0.75
C THR A 61 5.43 -28.73 1.37
N TYR A 62 4.47 -29.35 0.68
CA TYR A 62 3.71 -30.49 1.21
C TYR A 62 3.91 -31.78 0.39
N PHE A 63 4.84 -31.80 -0.56
CA PHE A 63 5.25 -32.99 -1.33
C PHE A 63 4.07 -33.71 -2.03
N PHE A 64 3.06 -32.97 -2.48
CA PHE A 64 1.81 -33.49 -3.02
C PHE A 64 0.97 -34.33 -2.05
N LEU A 65 1.36 -34.52 -0.78
CA LEU A 65 0.68 -35.43 0.13
C LEU A 65 -0.80 -35.07 0.35
N PRO A 66 -1.20 -33.83 0.64
CA PRO A 66 -2.60 -33.45 0.75
C PRO A 66 -3.37 -33.65 -0.56
N LEU A 67 -2.75 -33.28 -1.69
CA LEU A 67 -3.37 -33.43 -3.01
C LEU A 67 -3.68 -34.91 -3.32
N LEU A 68 -2.70 -35.79 -3.18
CA LEU A 68 -2.87 -37.23 -3.45
C LEU A 68 -3.92 -37.86 -2.53
N LEU A 69 -3.89 -37.52 -1.24
CA LEU A 69 -4.85 -38.04 -0.28
C LEU A 69 -6.29 -37.59 -0.61
N GLY A 70 -6.46 -36.31 -1.02
CA GLY A 70 -7.75 -35.80 -1.47
C GLY A 70 -8.27 -36.47 -2.74
N LEU A 71 -7.40 -36.73 -3.72
CA LEU A 71 -7.78 -37.49 -4.94
C LEU A 71 -8.17 -38.93 -4.63
N ILE A 72 -7.48 -39.59 -3.70
CA ILE A 72 -7.86 -40.91 -3.20
C ILE A 72 -9.25 -40.87 -2.56
N GLY A 73 -9.53 -39.84 -1.76
CA GLY A 73 -10.85 -39.69 -1.11
C GLY A 73 -11.98 -39.39 -2.10
N LEU A 74 -11.73 -38.59 -3.11
CA LEU A 74 -12.68 -38.37 -4.22
C LEU A 74 -13.01 -39.69 -4.93
N TYR A 75 -11.99 -40.47 -5.27
CA TYR A 75 -12.17 -41.79 -5.89
C TYR A 75 -12.96 -42.76 -4.99
N PHE A 76 -12.63 -42.81 -3.71
CA PHE A 76 -13.35 -43.64 -2.73
C PHE A 76 -14.83 -43.24 -2.64
N LEU A 77 -15.13 -41.96 -2.51
CA LEU A 77 -16.50 -41.49 -2.45
C LEU A 77 -17.29 -41.80 -3.73
N TYR A 78 -16.65 -41.61 -4.89
CA TYR A 78 -17.23 -41.94 -6.19
C TYR A 78 -17.66 -43.40 -6.27
N LYS A 79 -16.83 -44.32 -5.77
CA LYS A 79 -17.13 -45.76 -5.73
C LYS A 79 -18.20 -46.15 -4.71
N LYS A 80 -18.23 -45.45 -3.55
CA LYS A 80 -19.08 -45.83 -2.41
C LYS A 80 -20.46 -45.15 -2.46
N ASN A 81 -20.55 -43.91 -2.89
CA ASN A 81 -21.80 -43.15 -2.96
C ASN A 81 -21.76 -42.08 -4.06
N LEU A 82 -22.25 -42.48 -5.23
CA LEU A 82 -22.25 -41.61 -6.41
C LEU A 82 -23.07 -40.30 -6.20
N LYS A 83 -24.21 -40.39 -5.48
CA LYS A 83 -25.05 -39.21 -5.23
C LYS A 83 -24.30 -38.15 -4.38
N LEU A 84 -23.70 -38.57 -3.28
CA LEU A 84 -22.92 -37.68 -2.42
C LEU A 84 -21.66 -37.16 -3.14
N SER A 85 -21.02 -38.00 -3.97
CA SER A 85 -19.90 -37.60 -4.81
C SER A 85 -20.29 -36.44 -5.74
N TRP A 86 -21.46 -36.52 -6.38
CA TRP A 86 -21.98 -35.46 -7.23
C TRP A 86 -22.27 -34.16 -6.44
N VAL A 87 -22.88 -34.27 -5.26
CA VAL A 87 -23.16 -33.08 -4.41
C VAL A 87 -21.86 -32.36 -4.06
N LEU A 88 -20.85 -33.09 -3.58
CA LEU A 88 -19.57 -32.45 -3.23
C LEU A 88 -18.82 -31.94 -4.46
N LEU A 89 -18.88 -32.65 -5.60
CA LEU A 89 -18.26 -32.18 -6.84
C LEU A 89 -18.91 -30.86 -7.33
N VAL A 90 -20.24 -30.79 -7.30
CA VAL A 90 -20.96 -29.55 -7.66
C VAL A 90 -20.59 -28.40 -6.72
N LEU A 91 -20.58 -28.66 -5.40
CA LEU A 91 -20.12 -27.66 -4.42
C LEU A 91 -18.70 -27.18 -4.72
N PHE A 92 -17.77 -28.11 -4.95
CA PHE A 92 -16.37 -27.79 -5.29
C PHE A 92 -16.27 -26.91 -6.53
N LEU A 93 -16.99 -27.27 -7.60
CA LEU A 93 -16.96 -26.54 -8.87
C LEU A 93 -17.62 -25.15 -8.75
N PHE A 94 -18.77 -25.06 -8.06
CA PHE A 94 -19.50 -23.80 -7.95
C PHE A 94 -18.83 -22.79 -6.99
N THR A 95 -18.31 -23.25 -5.85
CA THR A 95 -17.58 -22.37 -4.91
C THR A 95 -16.13 -22.13 -5.32
N GLY A 96 -15.67 -22.75 -6.38
CA GLY A 96 -14.33 -22.59 -6.96
C GLY A 96 -14.36 -21.99 -8.36
N LEU A 97 -14.38 -22.84 -9.38
CA LEU A 97 -14.27 -22.44 -10.77
C LEU A 97 -15.40 -21.51 -11.23
N ALA A 98 -16.66 -21.85 -10.92
CA ALA A 98 -17.80 -21.03 -11.31
C ALA A 98 -17.78 -19.67 -10.61
N LEU A 99 -17.45 -19.64 -9.31
CA LEU A 99 -17.29 -18.40 -8.56
C LEU A 99 -16.19 -17.54 -9.16
N LYS A 100 -15.06 -18.11 -9.59
CA LYS A 100 -13.98 -17.37 -10.24
C LYS A 100 -14.40 -16.76 -11.58
N VAL A 101 -15.26 -17.45 -12.35
CA VAL A 101 -15.87 -16.87 -13.56
C VAL A 101 -16.78 -15.71 -13.20
N TYR A 102 -17.63 -15.89 -12.20
CA TYR A 102 -18.59 -14.87 -11.76
C TYR A 102 -17.91 -13.60 -11.28
N LEU A 103 -16.88 -13.70 -10.45
CA LEU A 103 -16.14 -12.57 -9.92
C LEU A 103 -15.38 -11.78 -11.01
N ASN A 104 -15.00 -12.44 -12.11
CA ASN A 104 -14.28 -11.84 -13.24
C ASN A 104 -13.15 -10.90 -12.81
N GLU A 105 -12.40 -11.29 -11.79
CA GLU A 105 -11.31 -10.49 -11.25
C GLU A 105 -10.21 -10.28 -12.28
N ARG A 106 -9.63 -9.08 -12.26
CA ARG A 106 -8.49 -8.75 -13.11
C ARG A 106 -7.27 -9.56 -12.68
N ALA A 107 -6.40 -9.88 -13.62
CA ALA A 107 -5.06 -10.35 -13.29
C ALA A 107 -4.28 -9.20 -12.62
N PHE A 108 -3.40 -9.54 -11.68
CA PHE A 108 -2.53 -8.57 -10.99
C PHE A 108 -3.28 -7.51 -10.18
N GLU A 109 -4.36 -7.92 -9.51
CA GLU A 109 -4.96 -7.12 -8.45
C GLU A 109 -3.89 -6.78 -7.39
N PRO A 110 -4.05 -5.69 -6.62
CA PRO A 110 -3.03 -5.26 -5.64
C PRO A 110 -2.64 -6.33 -4.61
N ARG A 111 -3.48 -7.35 -4.42
CA ARG A 111 -3.23 -8.50 -3.54
C ARG A 111 -3.88 -9.76 -4.11
N GLU A 112 -3.37 -10.92 -3.71
CA GLU A 112 -3.97 -12.21 -4.03
C GLU A 112 -5.32 -12.39 -3.31
N ARG A 113 -6.28 -13.00 -4.00
CA ARG A 113 -7.66 -13.19 -3.49
C ARG A 113 -8.06 -14.67 -3.44
N ASP A 114 -7.14 -15.52 -3.00
CA ASP A 114 -7.34 -16.96 -2.83
C ASP A 114 -8.43 -17.28 -1.80
N TYR A 115 -8.60 -16.44 -0.79
CA TYR A 115 -9.65 -16.58 0.23
C TYR A 115 -11.07 -16.59 -0.33
N ALA A 116 -11.31 -16.00 -1.50
CA ALA A 116 -12.62 -16.04 -2.16
C ALA A 116 -13.03 -17.49 -2.56
N LEU A 117 -12.05 -18.39 -2.68
CA LEU A 117 -12.24 -19.77 -3.12
C LEU A 117 -12.26 -20.79 -1.96
N VAL A 118 -12.31 -20.30 -0.72
CA VAL A 118 -12.25 -21.12 0.50
C VAL A 118 -13.29 -22.25 0.53
N GLY A 119 -14.49 -22.03 -0.04
CA GLY A 119 -15.52 -23.05 -0.12
C GLY A 119 -15.09 -24.29 -0.91
N SER A 120 -14.41 -24.08 -2.04
CA SER A 120 -13.82 -25.16 -2.85
C SER A 120 -12.71 -25.90 -2.07
N PHE A 121 -11.85 -25.17 -1.38
CA PHE A 121 -10.77 -25.75 -0.58
C PHE A 121 -11.31 -26.55 0.61
N TYR A 122 -12.38 -26.06 1.25
CA TYR A 122 -13.06 -26.78 2.32
C TYR A 122 -13.62 -28.14 1.84
N VAL A 123 -14.26 -28.16 0.66
CA VAL A 123 -14.74 -29.42 0.07
C VAL A 123 -13.59 -30.37 -0.21
N PHE A 124 -12.45 -29.87 -0.69
CA PHE A 124 -11.27 -30.71 -0.92
C PHE A 124 -10.73 -31.32 0.39
N CYS A 125 -10.77 -30.58 1.50
CA CYS A 125 -10.41 -31.10 2.82
C CYS A 125 -11.31 -32.25 3.27
N ILE A 126 -12.62 -32.26 2.89
CA ILE A 126 -13.51 -33.40 3.13
C ILE A 126 -12.98 -34.62 2.38
N TRP A 127 -12.56 -34.46 1.12
CA TRP A 127 -11.98 -35.58 0.36
C TRP A 127 -10.67 -36.07 0.97
N ILE A 128 -9.82 -35.21 1.52
CA ILE A 128 -8.61 -35.60 2.26
C ILE A 128 -8.98 -36.53 3.43
N GLY A 129 -9.99 -36.17 4.23
CA GLY A 129 -10.48 -37.00 5.34
C GLY A 129 -11.02 -38.36 4.85
N LEU A 130 -11.78 -38.37 3.74
CA LEU A 130 -12.29 -39.58 3.13
C LEU A 130 -11.16 -40.45 2.55
N GLY A 131 -10.09 -39.84 2.04
CA GLY A 131 -8.88 -40.57 1.59
C GLY A 131 -8.18 -41.30 2.73
N ALA A 132 -8.04 -40.64 3.88
CA ALA A 132 -7.51 -41.26 5.08
C ALA A 132 -8.38 -42.48 5.52
N LEU A 133 -9.70 -42.29 5.53
CA LEU A 133 -10.64 -43.38 5.84
C LEU A 133 -10.49 -44.55 4.89
N PHE A 134 -10.39 -44.29 3.59
CA PHE A 134 -10.18 -45.33 2.59
C PHE A 134 -8.90 -46.13 2.84
N LEU A 135 -7.78 -45.46 3.10
CA LEU A 135 -6.50 -46.13 3.36
C LEU A 135 -6.57 -47.01 4.62
N ILE A 136 -7.30 -46.58 5.65
CA ILE A 136 -7.53 -47.35 6.86
C ILE A 136 -8.41 -48.59 6.56
N GLU A 137 -9.49 -48.43 5.78
CA GLU A 137 -10.35 -49.55 5.37
C GLU A 137 -9.60 -50.60 4.52
N GLU A 138 -8.74 -50.12 3.60
CA GLU A 138 -7.92 -51.03 2.79
C GLU A 138 -6.87 -51.77 3.63
N LEU A 139 -6.17 -51.07 4.54
CA LEU A 139 -5.14 -51.65 5.40
C LEU A 139 -5.72 -52.81 6.26
N LYS A 140 -6.95 -52.64 6.75
CA LYS A 140 -7.66 -53.69 7.51
C LYS A 140 -7.77 -55.02 6.78
N LYS A 141 -7.85 -55.01 5.46
CA LYS A 141 -7.98 -56.25 4.65
C LYS A 141 -6.71 -57.08 4.67
N TYR A 142 -5.54 -56.44 4.78
CA TYR A 142 -4.23 -57.08 4.65
C TYR A 142 -3.53 -57.27 5.99
N ILE A 143 -3.71 -56.35 6.95
CA ILE A 143 -3.02 -56.37 8.23
C ILE A 143 -4.03 -56.47 9.38
N LYS A 144 -4.04 -57.63 10.05
CA LYS A 144 -4.95 -57.93 11.16
C LYS A 144 -4.44 -57.45 12.53
N ASN A 145 -3.23 -56.84 12.60
CA ASN A 145 -2.68 -56.31 13.86
C ASN A 145 -3.52 -55.12 14.36
N LYS A 146 -3.95 -55.17 15.62
CA LYS A 146 -4.77 -54.14 16.25
C LYS A 146 -4.11 -52.76 16.28
N TRP A 147 -2.79 -52.69 16.20
CA TRP A 147 -2.04 -51.44 16.19
C TRP A 147 -1.84 -50.83 14.81
N SER A 148 -2.08 -51.57 13.73
CA SER A 148 -1.82 -51.07 12.37
C SER A 148 -2.66 -49.84 11.99
N GLN A 149 -3.92 -49.79 12.43
CA GLN A 149 -4.82 -48.69 12.12
C GLN A 149 -4.45 -47.39 12.88
N PRO A 150 -4.26 -47.41 14.22
CA PRO A 150 -3.85 -46.20 14.91
C PRO A 150 -2.46 -45.69 14.47
N ILE A 151 -1.53 -46.61 14.11
CA ILE A 151 -0.23 -46.23 13.54
C ILE A 151 -0.40 -45.55 12.19
N LEU A 152 -1.22 -46.13 11.26
CA LEU A 152 -1.48 -45.47 9.98
C LEU A 152 -2.16 -44.12 10.15
N LEU A 153 -3.17 -44.04 11.03
CA LEU A 153 -3.82 -42.74 11.34
C LEU A 153 -2.82 -41.70 11.83
N LEU A 154 -1.91 -42.09 12.70
CA LEU A 154 -0.86 -41.20 13.21
C LEU A 154 0.09 -40.76 12.08
N ILE A 155 0.48 -41.67 11.19
CA ILE A 155 1.34 -41.35 10.03
C ILE A 155 0.59 -40.37 9.12
N LEU A 156 -0.66 -40.59 8.79
CA LEU A 156 -1.47 -39.69 7.95
C LEU A 156 -1.67 -38.33 8.61
N PHE A 157 -1.89 -38.31 9.93
CA PHE A 157 -1.99 -37.08 10.69
C PHE A 157 -0.68 -36.24 10.66
N ILE A 158 0.47 -36.89 10.88
CA ILE A 158 1.77 -36.21 10.84
C ILE A 158 2.10 -35.75 9.42
N SER A 159 1.83 -36.57 8.39
CA SER A 159 2.24 -36.26 7.01
C SER A 159 1.35 -35.24 6.29
N VAL A 160 0.12 -34.98 6.76
CA VAL A 160 -0.77 -34.01 6.12
C VAL A 160 -1.17 -32.87 7.08
N PRO A 161 -2.14 -33.00 8.01
CA PRO A 161 -2.57 -31.84 8.76
C PRO A 161 -1.48 -31.25 9.68
N PHE A 162 -0.66 -32.10 10.32
CA PHE A 162 0.42 -31.60 11.19
C PHE A 162 1.53 -30.93 10.39
N LEU A 163 1.97 -31.52 9.27
CA LEU A 163 2.96 -30.93 8.37
C LEU A 163 2.50 -29.55 7.88
N MET A 164 1.25 -29.45 7.41
CA MET A 164 0.67 -28.19 6.95
C MET A 164 0.59 -27.16 8.10
N ALA A 165 0.10 -27.55 9.26
CA ALA A 165 0.02 -26.68 10.42
C ALA A 165 1.41 -26.18 10.86
N TYR A 166 2.39 -27.07 10.91
CA TYR A 166 3.76 -26.73 11.31
C TYR A 166 4.44 -25.74 10.36
N GLN A 167 4.32 -25.97 9.03
CA GLN A 167 4.96 -25.09 8.04
C GLN A 167 4.26 -23.74 7.88
N ASN A 168 2.95 -23.65 8.16
CA ASN A 168 2.21 -22.41 8.03
C ASN A 168 2.09 -21.64 9.34
N TRP A 169 2.58 -22.17 10.45
CA TRP A 169 2.38 -21.52 11.76
C TRP A 169 3.03 -20.15 11.83
N ASP A 170 4.27 -20.06 11.42
CA ASP A 170 5.10 -18.86 11.58
C ASP A 170 4.71 -17.71 10.64
N ASP A 171 4.16 -18.01 9.44
CA ASP A 171 3.66 -16.98 8.52
C ASP A 171 2.18 -16.63 8.72
N HIS A 172 1.47 -17.36 9.59
CA HIS A 172 0.07 -17.10 9.97
C HIS A 172 -0.10 -16.58 11.40
N ASP A 173 0.90 -16.75 12.26
CA ASP A 173 0.86 -16.21 13.62
C ASP A 173 0.84 -14.67 13.59
N ARG A 174 -0.20 -14.10 14.18
CA ARG A 174 -0.41 -12.64 14.32
C ARG A 174 -0.27 -12.17 15.76
N SER A 175 0.10 -13.07 16.69
CA SER A 175 0.31 -12.71 18.09
C SER A 175 1.44 -11.67 18.23
N ASN A 176 1.26 -10.75 19.15
CA ASN A 176 2.21 -9.67 19.45
C ASN A 176 2.59 -8.73 18.29
N ARG A 177 1.90 -8.82 17.14
CA ARG A 177 2.11 -7.93 16.00
C ARG A 177 1.16 -6.73 16.07
N TYR A 178 1.66 -5.57 16.46
CA TYR A 178 0.91 -4.33 16.59
C TYR A 178 1.28 -3.28 15.52
N THR A 179 1.90 -3.69 14.42
CA THR A 179 2.37 -2.77 13.37
C THR A 179 1.25 -1.99 12.68
N ALA A 180 0.06 -2.59 12.48
CA ALA A 180 -1.09 -1.88 11.92
C ALA A 180 -1.65 -0.82 12.89
N GLN A 181 -1.69 -1.12 14.20
CA GLN A 181 -2.07 -0.18 15.24
C GLN A 181 -1.05 0.96 15.33
N SER A 182 0.24 0.64 15.34
CA SER A 182 1.31 1.63 15.49
C SER A 182 1.38 2.59 14.32
N ILE A 183 1.14 2.13 13.08
CA ILE A 183 1.12 3.04 11.93
C ILE A 183 -0.07 4.01 12.02
N ALA A 184 -1.25 3.54 12.43
CA ALA A 184 -2.40 4.41 12.67
C ALA A 184 -2.11 5.48 13.73
N LYS A 185 -1.50 5.06 14.85
CA LYS A 185 -1.07 6.00 15.89
C LYS A 185 0.00 6.96 15.39
N SER A 186 0.97 6.51 14.59
CA SER A 186 2.00 7.37 14.01
C SER A 186 1.41 8.43 13.07
N TYR A 187 0.41 8.08 12.26
CA TYR A 187 -0.34 9.05 11.46
C TYR A 187 -1.01 10.10 12.35
N LEU A 188 -1.76 9.68 13.35
CA LEU A 188 -2.52 10.57 14.24
C LEU A 188 -1.60 11.40 15.17
N GLN A 189 -0.45 10.85 15.60
CA GLN A 189 0.57 11.58 16.38
C GLN A 189 1.29 12.65 15.54
N SER A 190 1.36 12.44 14.22
CA SER A 190 1.95 13.42 13.29
C SER A 190 1.07 14.65 13.10
N ILE A 191 -0.17 14.65 13.58
CA ILE A 191 -1.15 15.71 13.44
C ILE A 191 -1.16 16.61 14.68
N GLN A 192 -1.18 17.92 14.48
CA GLN A 192 -1.25 18.93 15.54
C GLN A 192 -2.42 18.65 16.50
N LYS A 193 -2.16 18.73 17.80
CA LYS A 193 -3.12 18.38 18.85
C LYS A 193 -4.10 19.52 19.16
N ASN A 194 -5.34 19.18 19.51
CA ASN A 194 -6.36 20.08 20.07
C ASN A 194 -6.76 21.28 19.20
N VAL A 195 -6.71 21.13 17.88
CA VAL A 195 -7.07 22.19 16.92
C VAL A 195 -8.18 21.77 15.95
N GLY A 196 -8.81 20.61 16.19
CA GLY A 196 -9.86 20.08 15.33
C GLY A 196 -9.39 19.82 13.91
N ALA A 197 -8.18 19.30 13.75
CA ALA A 197 -7.57 19.03 12.45
C ALA A 197 -8.40 18.07 11.60
N MET A 198 -8.24 18.18 10.28
CA MET A 198 -8.83 17.28 9.28
C MET A 198 -7.73 16.55 8.55
N ILE A 199 -7.88 15.23 8.34
CA ILE A 199 -6.96 14.44 7.54
C ILE A 199 -7.71 13.76 6.40
N PHE A 200 -7.26 13.98 5.18
CA PHE A 200 -7.71 13.25 4.00
C PHE A 200 -6.90 11.97 3.84
N THR A 201 -7.60 10.84 3.79
CA THR A 201 -7.03 9.50 3.52
C THR A 201 -7.48 9.04 2.14
N ILE A 202 -6.67 8.22 1.46
CA ILE A 202 -6.94 7.89 0.04
C ILE A 202 -7.81 6.64 -0.10
N GLY A 203 -7.55 5.61 0.67
CA GLY A 203 -8.25 4.33 0.55
C GLY A 203 -8.43 3.59 1.87
N ASP A 204 -8.82 2.34 1.77
CA ASP A 204 -9.15 1.48 2.91
C ASP A 204 -7.94 1.27 3.84
N ASN A 205 -6.77 1.05 3.27
CA ASN A 205 -5.57 0.71 4.03
C ASN A 205 -5.15 1.83 5.00
N ASP A 206 -5.26 3.08 4.58
CA ASP A 206 -4.96 4.23 5.44
C ASP A 206 -6.10 4.46 6.45
N THR A 207 -7.35 4.38 5.97
CA THR A 207 -8.52 4.83 6.72
C THR A 207 -8.90 3.87 7.85
N PHE A 208 -8.96 2.57 7.57
CA PHE A 208 -9.51 1.61 8.55
C PHE A 208 -8.62 1.45 9.77
N ALA A 209 -7.31 1.57 9.61
CA ALA A 209 -6.41 1.58 10.74
C ALA A 209 -6.62 2.81 11.64
N LEU A 210 -6.87 4.01 11.04
CA LEU A 210 -7.18 5.22 11.79
C LEU A 210 -8.53 5.10 12.50
N TRP A 211 -9.56 4.58 11.84
CA TRP A 211 -10.86 4.34 12.47
C TRP A 211 -10.74 3.38 13.65
N TYR A 212 -9.97 2.29 13.50
CA TYR A 212 -9.71 1.40 14.64
C TYR A 212 -9.12 2.17 15.84
N ALA A 213 -8.08 2.97 15.60
CA ALA A 213 -7.44 3.74 16.66
C ALA A 213 -8.40 4.77 17.29
N GLN A 214 -9.27 5.41 16.49
CA GLN A 214 -10.23 6.40 16.98
C GLN A 214 -11.45 5.74 17.66
N ASP A 215 -12.09 4.76 17.01
CA ASP A 215 -13.38 4.22 17.44
C ASP A 215 -13.24 3.17 18.55
N ILE A 216 -12.14 2.40 18.55
CA ILE A 216 -11.93 1.32 19.53
C ILE A 216 -11.01 1.76 20.67
N GLU A 217 -9.93 2.50 20.37
CA GLU A 217 -8.98 2.90 21.39
C GLU A 217 -9.22 4.33 21.93
N GLY A 218 -10.13 5.10 21.33
CA GLY A 218 -10.40 6.48 21.71
C GLY A 218 -9.20 7.40 21.45
N PHE A 219 -8.31 7.04 20.52
CA PHE A 219 -7.07 7.76 20.29
C PHE A 219 -7.25 8.87 19.27
N ARG A 220 -6.99 10.14 19.65
CA ARG A 220 -7.06 11.32 18.79
C ARG A 220 -8.41 11.48 18.08
N THR A 221 -9.50 11.32 18.83
CA THR A 221 -10.90 11.53 18.39
C THR A 221 -11.21 13.01 18.06
N ASP A 222 -10.27 13.92 18.37
CA ASP A 222 -10.28 15.33 17.96
C ASP A 222 -10.00 15.53 16.46
N VAL A 223 -9.40 14.54 15.78
CA VAL A 223 -9.04 14.60 14.36
C VAL A 223 -10.18 14.08 13.49
N ARG A 224 -10.59 14.85 12.49
CA ARG A 224 -11.59 14.42 11.51
C ARG A 224 -10.94 13.62 10.38
N THR A 225 -11.11 12.30 10.39
CA THR A 225 -10.65 11.42 9.31
C THR A 225 -11.64 11.42 8.17
N ILE A 226 -11.18 11.77 6.95
CA ILE A 226 -11.99 11.95 5.74
C ILE A 226 -11.43 11.02 4.66
N ASN A 227 -12.14 9.95 4.32
CA ASN A 227 -11.77 9.05 3.23
C ASN A 227 -12.19 9.66 1.89
N THR A 228 -11.23 9.95 1.01
CA THR A 228 -11.48 10.58 -0.29
C THR A 228 -12.30 9.71 -1.23
N SER A 229 -12.13 8.39 -1.20
CA SER A 229 -12.92 7.47 -2.01
C SER A 229 -14.39 7.46 -1.60
N LEU A 230 -14.67 7.41 -0.28
CA LEU A 230 -16.04 7.47 0.25
C LEU A 230 -16.66 8.87 0.12
N LEU A 231 -15.85 9.93 0.07
CA LEU A 231 -16.32 11.30 -0.15
C LEU A 231 -16.98 11.49 -1.53
N ALA A 232 -16.91 10.52 -2.41
CA ALA A 232 -17.69 10.48 -3.66
C ALA A 232 -19.15 10.05 -3.45
N THR A 233 -19.56 9.60 -2.23
CA THR A 233 -20.89 9.12 -1.92
C THR A 233 -21.65 10.10 -1.02
N ASP A 234 -22.92 10.28 -1.28
CA ASP A 234 -23.77 11.25 -0.57
C ASP A 234 -23.95 10.91 0.92
N TRP A 235 -24.19 9.64 1.25
CA TRP A 235 -24.34 9.20 2.64
C TRP A 235 -23.12 9.51 3.49
N TYR A 236 -21.90 9.36 2.92
CA TYR A 236 -20.67 9.63 3.65
C TYR A 236 -20.45 11.15 3.84
N ILE A 237 -20.79 11.95 2.83
CA ILE A 237 -20.74 13.40 2.94
C ILE A 237 -21.69 13.86 4.06
N ASP A 238 -22.93 13.32 4.12
CA ASP A 238 -23.88 13.60 5.19
C ASP A 238 -23.33 13.23 6.57
N GLN A 239 -22.62 12.10 6.66
CA GLN A 239 -21.93 11.68 7.89
C GLN A 239 -20.81 12.67 8.27
N MET A 240 -20.02 13.11 7.31
CA MET A 240 -18.93 14.07 7.56
C MET A 240 -19.45 15.44 8.01
N LYS A 241 -20.67 15.82 7.67
CA LYS A 241 -21.35 17.05 8.09
C LYS A 241 -21.97 16.99 9.48
N ARG A 242 -21.78 15.89 10.20
CA ARG A 242 -22.24 15.73 11.60
C ARG A 242 -21.02 15.72 12.52
N LYS A 243 -21.22 16.20 13.75
CA LYS A 243 -20.22 16.07 14.81
C LYS A 243 -19.99 14.59 15.16
N THR A 244 -18.73 14.20 15.35
CA THR A 244 -18.34 12.85 15.77
C THR A 244 -17.26 12.95 16.83
N TYR A 245 -17.53 12.42 18.01
CA TYR A 245 -16.67 12.57 19.20
C TYR A 245 -16.34 14.05 19.46
N GLU A 246 -15.06 14.40 19.60
CA GLU A 246 -14.58 15.77 19.76
C GLU A 246 -14.36 16.50 18.42
N SER A 247 -14.46 15.80 17.28
CA SER A 247 -14.24 16.41 15.97
C SER A 247 -15.49 17.10 15.44
N GLU A 248 -15.35 18.36 15.10
CA GLU A 248 -16.43 19.18 14.51
C GLU A 248 -16.73 18.76 13.06
N PRO A 249 -17.95 19.04 12.56
CA PRO A 249 -18.32 18.81 11.16
C PRO A 249 -17.31 19.40 10.16
N ILE A 250 -17.24 18.82 8.96
CA ILE A 250 -16.47 19.45 7.87
C ILE A 250 -17.09 20.81 7.49
N PRO A 251 -16.28 21.84 7.21
CA PRO A 251 -16.78 23.13 6.75
C PRO A 251 -17.17 23.01 5.27
N SER A 252 -18.43 22.81 4.98
CA SER A 252 -18.97 22.67 3.61
C SER A 252 -20.25 23.46 3.46
N GLN A 253 -20.36 24.27 2.39
CA GLN A 253 -21.55 25.04 2.06
C GLN A 253 -22.53 24.27 1.16
N LEU A 254 -22.08 23.19 0.49
CA LEU A 254 -22.92 22.43 -0.41
C LEU A 254 -24.02 21.71 0.35
N THR A 255 -25.29 21.84 -0.08
CA THR A 255 -26.42 21.13 0.50
C THR A 255 -26.55 19.74 -0.11
N HIS A 256 -27.28 18.81 0.56
CA HIS A 256 -27.44 17.44 0.12
C HIS A 256 -27.86 17.32 -1.36
N ASN A 257 -28.80 18.12 -1.81
CA ASN A 257 -29.29 18.08 -3.21
C ASN A 257 -28.19 18.37 -4.24
N LEU A 258 -27.12 19.06 -3.85
CA LEU A 258 -26.02 19.43 -4.74
C LEU A 258 -24.96 18.32 -4.90
N TYR A 259 -24.96 17.34 -4.00
CA TYR A 259 -24.04 16.18 -4.06
C TYR A 259 -24.76 14.82 -3.98
N ALA A 260 -26.08 14.79 -4.01
CA ALA A 260 -26.85 13.55 -4.07
C ALA A 260 -26.37 12.65 -5.22
N TYR A 261 -26.65 11.35 -5.11
CA TYR A 261 -26.29 10.38 -6.14
C TYR A 261 -26.72 10.84 -7.54
N GLY A 262 -25.83 10.74 -8.51
CA GLY A 262 -26.08 11.20 -9.89
C GLY A 262 -25.97 12.71 -10.10
N THR A 263 -25.66 13.49 -9.03
CA THR A 263 -25.53 14.95 -9.09
C THR A 263 -24.08 15.34 -8.87
N ARG A 264 -23.46 16.04 -9.81
CA ARG A 264 -22.05 16.50 -9.75
C ARG A 264 -21.03 15.39 -9.49
N ASP A 265 -21.31 14.15 -9.92
CA ASP A 265 -20.35 13.05 -9.82
C ASP A 265 -19.06 13.36 -10.58
N TYR A 266 -19.21 14.10 -11.67
CA TYR A 266 -18.11 14.63 -12.46
C TYR A 266 -18.48 15.99 -13.05
N ILE A 267 -17.60 16.98 -12.90
CA ILE A 267 -17.78 18.35 -13.41
C ILE A 267 -16.70 18.62 -14.45
N ARG A 268 -17.13 18.94 -15.68
CA ARG A 268 -16.23 19.16 -16.80
C ARG A 268 -15.60 20.54 -16.76
N HIS A 269 -14.33 20.61 -17.09
CA HIS A 269 -13.66 21.87 -17.42
C HIS A 269 -13.99 22.26 -18.87
N GLN A 270 -14.30 23.54 -19.08
CA GLN A 270 -14.47 24.15 -20.39
C GLN A 270 -13.57 25.39 -20.45
N SER A 271 -12.50 25.31 -21.22
CA SER A 271 -11.49 26.36 -21.35
C SER A 271 -12.06 27.60 -22.03
N LEU A 272 -12.73 28.45 -21.28
CA LEU A 272 -13.32 29.71 -21.79
C LEU A 272 -12.49 30.92 -21.34
N ILE A 273 -11.98 30.92 -20.09
CA ILE A 273 -11.30 32.03 -19.48
C ILE A 273 -10.06 31.57 -18.69
N ASP A 274 -9.32 30.58 -19.19
CA ASP A 274 -8.12 30.01 -18.53
C ASP A 274 -6.98 31.03 -18.29
N SER A 275 -7.09 32.25 -18.85
CA SER A 275 -6.21 33.38 -18.52
C SER A 275 -6.55 34.01 -17.16
N VAL A 276 -7.75 33.76 -16.61
CA VAL A 276 -8.24 34.33 -15.37
C VAL A 276 -8.19 33.28 -14.26
N ARG A 277 -7.68 33.68 -13.10
CA ARG A 277 -7.66 32.85 -11.90
C ARG A 277 -8.82 33.26 -11.00
N TRP A 278 -9.69 32.30 -10.68
CA TRP A 278 -10.85 32.55 -9.81
C TRP A 278 -10.53 32.32 -8.34
N ASP A 279 -11.17 33.09 -7.48
CA ASP A 279 -11.24 32.74 -6.06
C ASP A 279 -11.95 31.39 -5.90
N VAL A 280 -11.44 30.56 -4.99
CA VAL A 280 -12.02 29.22 -4.76
C VAL A 280 -13.46 29.31 -4.27
N LYS A 281 -13.85 30.35 -3.52
CA LYS A 281 -15.24 30.56 -3.09
C LYS A 281 -16.16 30.85 -4.27
N ASP A 282 -15.71 31.68 -5.22
CA ASP A 282 -16.46 31.97 -6.44
C ASP A 282 -16.63 30.71 -7.30
N PHE A 283 -15.57 29.89 -7.36
CA PHE A 283 -15.65 28.60 -8.03
C PHE A 283 -16.69 27.68 -7.37
N ILE A 284 -16.70 27.54 -6.04
CA ILE A 284 -17.68 26.73 -5.31
C ILE A 284 -19.09 27.30 -5.48
N ASN A 285 -19.27 28.62 -5.47
CA ASN A 285 -20.56 29.27 -5.73
C ASN A 285 -21.06 28.97 -7.16
N TRP A 286 -20.17 28.96 -8.15
CA TRP A 286 -20.51 28.62 -9.53
C TRP A 286 -20.91 27.15 -9.67
N VAL A 287 -20.08 26.22 -9.24
CA VAL A 287 -20.37 24.78 -9.38
C VAL A 287 -21.48 24.31 -8.44
N GLY A 288 -21.72 25.01 -7.34
CA GLY A 288 -22.84 24.79 -6.42
C GLY A 288 -24.16 25.39 -6.90
N SER A 289 -24.18 26.15 -8.00
CA SER A 289 -25.38 26.78 -8.50
C SER A 289 -26.08 25.90 -9.55
N ASP A 290 -27.42 25.88 -9.52
CA ASP A 290 -28.25 25.28 -10.55
C ASP A 290 -28.83 26.33 -11.54
N HIS A 291 -28.27 27.53 -11.50
CA HIS A 291 -28.67 28.59 -12.44
C HIS A 291 -28.37 28.15 -13.90
N PRO A 292 -29.26 28.44 -14.90
CA PRO A 292 -29.08 28.00 -16.28
C PRO A 292 -27.70 28.31 -16.88
N ARG A 293 -27.12 29.47 -16.56
CA ARG A 293 -25.78 29.86 -17.05
C ARG A 293 -24.65 28.94 -16.65
N THR A 294 -24.81 28.13 -15.57
CA THR A 294 -23.79 27.17 -15.11
C THR A 294 -23.95 25.81 -15.79
N LYS A 295 -25.03 25.61 -16.55
CA LYS A 295 -25.34 24.34 -17.23
C LYS A 295 -24.67 24.25 -18.59
N TYR A 296 -24.27 23.04 -18.97
CA TYR A 296 -23.66 22.77 -20.26
C TYR A 296 -24.57 23.13 -21.45
N ARG A 297 -25.88 23.04 -21.29
CA ARG A 297 -26.88 23.53 -22.26
C ARG A 297 -26.62 24.97 -22.70
N ASN A 298 -26.42 25.87 -21.75
CA ASN A 298 -26.17 27.29 -22.04
C ASN A 298 -24.89 27.48 -22.88
N LEU A 299 -23.87 26.69 -22.62
CA LEU A 299 -22.64 26.73 -23.41
C LEU A 299 -22.86 26.32 -24.87
N ILE A 300 -23.64 25.25 -25.10
CA ILE A 300 -23.97 24.77 -26.45
C ILE A 300 -24.80 25.80 -27.21
N GLU A 301 -25.83 26.37 -26.57
CA GLU A 301 -26.65 27.41 -27.14
C GLU A 301 -25.83 28.65 -27.53
N GLN A 302 -24.92 29.10 -26.67
CA GLN A 302 -24.02 30.23 -26.94
C GLN A 302 -23.04 29.96 -28.10
N SER A 303 -22.68 28.71 -28.33
CA SER A 303 -21.82 28.31 -29.45
C SER A 303 -22.58 28.27 -30.80
N GLY A 304 -23.90 28.50 -30.79
CA GLY A 304 -24.75 28.40 -31.97
C GLY A 304 -25.06 26.96 -32.40
N SER A 305 -24.76 25.98 -31.56
CA SER A 305 -25.02 24.55 -31.80
C SER A 305 -26.43 24.19 -31.28
N ASP A 306 -27.06 23.21 -31.93
CA ASP A 306 -28.36 22.70 -31.47
C ASP A 306 -28.15 21.77 -30.26
N PRO A 307 -28.69 22.10 -29.06
CA PRO A 307 -28.56 21.27 -27.88
C PRO A 307 -29.27 19.90 -28.01
N ASP A 308 -30.25 19.75 -28.88
CA ASP A 308 -31.03 18.51 -29.03
C ASP A 308 -30.21 17.33 -29.59
N TYR A 309 -28.98 17.55 -30.06
CA TYR A 309 -28.03 16.49 -30.41
C TYR A 309 -27.42 15.77 -29.19
N LEU A 310 -27.56 16.32 -27.98
CA LEU A 310 -26.99 15.75 -26.77
C LEU A 310 -28.10 15.24 -25.83
N PRO A 311 -27.84 14.18 -25.07
CA PRO A 311 -28.75 13.71 -24.03
C PRO A 311 -29.04 14.80 -22.99
N LYS A 312 -30.30 14.93 -22.56
CA LYS A 312 -30.71 15.88 -21.51
C LYS A 312 -29.84 15.77 -20.27
N SER A 313 -29.45 14.56 -19.87
CA SER A 313 -28.59 14.31 -18.72
C SER A 313 -27.20 14.99 -18.84
N GLN A 314 -26.69 15.15 -20.05
CA GLN A 314 -25.44 15.88 -20.28
C GLN A 314 -25.65 17.39 -20.28
N LEU A 315 -26.74 17.85 -20.89
CA LEU A 315 -27.06 19.28 -21.00
C LEU A 315 -27.29 19.93 -19.63
N GLU A 316 -27.82 19.17 -18.67
CA GLU A 316 -28.10 19.66 -17.32
C GLU A 316 -26.87 19.56 -16.38
N THR A 317 -25.75 19.03 -16.85
CA THR A 317 -24.52 19.00 -16.03
C THR A 317 -23.92 20.40 -15.87
N VAL A 318 -23.32 20.64 -14.72
CA VAL A 318 -22.58 21.86 -14.46
C VAL A 318 -21.18 21.75 -15.07
N PHE A 319 -20.64 22.88 -15.53
CA PHE A 319 -19.26 23.01 -15.98
C PHE A 319 -18.56 24.16 -15.25
N TYR A 320 -17.23 24.22 -15.36
CA TYR A 320 -16.47 25.39 -14.90
C TYR A 320 -15.56 25.93 -16.02
N PRO A 321 -15.43 27.30 -16.12
CA PRO A 321 -14.82 27.95 -17.28
C PRO A 321 -13.32 28.17 -17.18
N THR A 322 -12.69 27.93 -16.03
CA THR A 322 -11.24 28.04 -15.80
C THR A 322 -10.76 26.97 -14.82
N ASN A 323 -9.64 26.35 -15.13
CA ASN A 323 -8.98 25.39 -14.23
C ASN A 323 -8.03 26.06 -13.22
N LYS A 324 -7.91 27.40 -13.23
CA LYS A 324 -6.99 28.13 -12.38
C LYS A 324 -7.74 28.72 -11.18
N LEU A 325 -7.40 28.25 -9.99
CA LEU A 325 -8.01 28.71 -8.75
C LEU A 325 -7.01 29.40 -7.86
N ARG A 326 -7.53 30.24 -6.99
CA ARG A 326 -6.79 30.94 -5.93
C ARG A 326 -7.51 30.77 -4.59
N VAL A 327 -6.76 30.40 -3.57
CA VAL A 327 -7.24 30.39 -2.18
C VAL A 327 -6.56 31.54 -1.44
N ASN A 328 -7.35 32.52 -1.01
CA ASN A 328 -6.84 33.63 -0.21
C ASN A 328 -6.41 33.15 1.17
N VAL A 329 -5.35 33.74 1.70
CA VAL A 329 -4.78 33.36 3.00
C VAL A 329 -5.22 34.37 4.06
N ASN A 330 -5.94 33.89 5.07
CA ASN A 330 -6.26 34.63 6.26
C ASN A 330 -5.10 34.48 7.26
N LYS A 331 -4.17 35.45 7.23
CA LYS A 331 -2.94 35.42 8.03
C LYS A 331 -3.23 35.35 9.53
N GLU A 332 -4.26 36.03 10.01
CA GLU A 332 -4.66 36.04 11.42
C GLU A 332 -5.08 34.60 11.85
N ASN A 333 -5.93 33.94 11.06
CA ASN A 333 -6.34 32.57 11.35
C ASN A 333 -5.17 31.60 11.26
N VAL A 334 -4.26 31.78 10.31
CA VAL A 334 -3.05 30.95 10.17
C VAL A 334 -2.19 30.98 11.43
N LEU A 335 -1.97 32.16 11.97
CA LEU A 335 -1.17 32.36 13.20
C LEU A 335 -1.93 31.85 14.44
N LYS A 336 -3.23 32.16 14.54
CA LYS A 336 -4.08 31.76 15.66
C LYS A 336 -4.24 30.23 15.75
N SER A 337 -4.35 29.56 14.63
CA SER A 337 -4.44 28.09 14.57
C SER A 337 -3.09 27.38 14.74
N GLY A 338 -1.97 28.11 14.76
CA GLY A 338 -0.62 27.54 14.83
C GLY A 338 -0.21 26.75 13.59
N LEU A 339 -0.84 27.00 12.43
CA LEU A 339 -0.49 26.37 11.16
C LEU A 339 0.95 26.67 10.74
N VAL A 340 1.42 27.85 11.07
CA VAL A 340 2.77 28.32 10.80
C VAL A 340 3.36 28.84 12.11
N LYS A 341 4.63 28.54 12.37
CA LYS A 341 5.36 29.06 13.53
C LYS A 341 5.57 30.59 13.43
N PRO A 342 5.65 31.29 14.57
CA PRO A 342 5.94 32.72 14.58
C PRO A 342 7.21 33.12 13.79
N GLU A 343 8.26 32.30 13.85
CA GLU A 343 9.53 32.53 13.15
C GLU A 343 9.38 32.48 11.62
N ASP A 344 8.38 31.76 11.11
CA ASP A 344 8.07 31.64 9.70
C ASP A 344 6.98 32.61 9.22
N GLU A 345 6.48 33.51 10.07
CA GLU A 345 5.41 34.45 9.75
C GLU A 345 5.69 35.29 8.49
N SER A 346 6.94 35.70 8.29
CA SER A 346 7.36 36.47 7.11
C SER A 346 7.29 35.70 5.79
N LYS A 347 7.21 34.35 5.86
CA LYS A 347 7.13 33.44 4.70
C LYS A 347 5.69 33.18 4.26
N ILE A 348 4.69 33.60 5.05
CA ILE A 348 3.28 33.41 4.73
C ILE A 348 2.94 34.23 3.48
N VAL A 349 2.46 33.55 2.45
CA VAL A 349 1.97 34.16 1.22
C VAL A 349 0.54 34.69 1.37
N SER A 350 0.16 35.68 0.58
CA SER A 350 -1.19 36.25 0.62
C SER A 350 -2.26 35.33 0.02
N TYR A 351 -1.85 34.38 -0.82
CA TYR A 351 -2.72 33.42 -1.47
C TYR A 351 -1.92 32.20 -1.92
N ILE A 352 -2.63 31.08 -2.11
CA ILE A 352 -2.10 29.91 -2.80
C ILE A 352 -2.82 29.72 -4.13
N ASP A 353 -2.09 29.37 -5.16
CA ASP A 353 -2.62 29.13 -6.50
C ASP A 353 -2.67 27.61 -6.76
N ILE A 354 -3.81 27.17 -7.26
CA ILE A 354 -4.12 25.76 -7.59
C ILE A 354 -4.49 25.69 -9.07
N ASP A 355 -3.88 24.76 -9.79
CA ASP A 355 -4.26 24.46 -11.17
C ASP A 355 -4.92 23.07 -11.20
N LEU A 356 -6.22 23.04 -11.48
CA LEU A 356 -7.02 21.82 -11.54
C LEU A 356 -6.71 21.01 -12.81
N PRO A 357 -7.03 19.71 -12.84
CA PRO A 357 -6.94 18.91 -14.05
C PRO A 357 -7.80 19.51 -15.18
N LYS A 358 -7.25 19.53 -16.39
CA LYS A 358 -7.97 20.04 -17.59
C LYS A 358 -9.11 19.14 -18.04
N SER A 359 -9.14 17.89 -17.61
CA SER A 359 -10.23 16.95 -17.91
C SER A 359 -11.52 17.30 -17.18
N GLY A 360 -11.41 17.78 -15.96
CA GLY A 360 -12.52 18.01 -15.04
C GLY A 360 -12.18 17.52 -13.63
N ILE A 361 -13.14 17.61 -12.72
CA ILE A 361 -13.01 17.14 -11.34
C ILE A 361 -14.15 16.20 -10.97
N THR A 362 -13.87 15.29 -10.07
CA THR A 362 -14.83 14.35 -9.47
C THR A 362 -15.46 14.93 -8.20
N LYS A 363 -16.54 14.31 -7.74
CA LYS A 363 -17.29 14.76 -6.54
C LYS A 363 -16.40 14.89 -5.29
N ASN A 364 -15.53 13.92 -5.02
CA ASN A 364 -14.61 13.97 -3.89
C ASN A 364 -13.65 15.16 -3.98
N GLN A 365 -13.16 15.49 -5.18
CA GLN A 365 -12.31 16.66 -5.42
C GLN A 365 -13.10 17.96 -5.23
N LEU A 366 -14.36 18.00 -5.68
CA LEU A 366 -15.26 19.11 -5.40
C LEU A 366 -15.43 19.35 -3.90
N LEU A 367 -15.71 18.29 -3.13
CA LEU A 367 -15.87 18.40 -1.68
C LEU A 367 -14.59 18.81 -0.98
N MET A 368 -13.42 18.34 -1.43
CA MET A 368 -12.12 18.80 -0.91
C MET A 368 -11.94 20.30 -1.13
N LEU A 369 -12.25 20.81 -2.32
CA LEU A 369 -12.19 22.26 -2.61
C LEU A 369 -13.21 23.07 -1.80
N ASP A 370 -14.43 22.52 -1.60
CA ASP A 370 -15.45 23.17 -0.76
C ASP A 370 -14.99 23.27 0.70
N ILE A 371 -14.38 22.22 1.25
CA ILE A 371 -13.78 22.23 2.59
C ILE A 371 -12.67 23.30 2.66
N ILE A 372 -11.77 23.35 1.69
CA ILE A 372 -10.68 24.33 1.65
C ILE A 372 -11.24 25.76 1.59
N ALA A 373 -12.26 26.00 0.74
CA ALA A 373 -12.89 27.31 0.56
C ALA A 373 -13.56 27.82 1.84
N ASN A 374 -14.18 26.93 2.61
CA ASN A 374 -14.96 27.28 3.80
C ASN A 374 -14.17 27.14 5.12
N ASN A 375 -13.00 26.56 5.09
CA ASN A 375 -12.14 26.42 6.29
C ASN A 375 -11.54 27.75 6.76
N ASP A 376 -11.29 28.67 5.86
CA ASP A 376 -10.69 30.00 6.14
C ASP A 376 -9.44 29.89 7.04
N TRP A 377 -8.64 28.85 6.85
CA TRP A 377 -7.41 28.57 7.61
C TRP A 377 -7.57 28.39 9.13
N LYS A 378 -8.80 28.11 9.60
CA LYS A 378 -9.11 27.93 11.02
C LYS A 378 -8.67 26.59 11.57
N ARG A 379 -8.74 25.55 10.75
CA ARG A 379 -8.43 24.18 11.12
C ARG A 379 -7.32 23.65 10.22
N PRO A 380 -6.29 22.98 10.77
CA PRO A 380 -5.27 22.35 9.94
C PRO A 380 -5.86 21.26 9.03
N ILE A 381 -5.39 21.23 7.79
CA ILE A 381 -5.73 20.20 6.80
C ILE A 381 -4.47 19.39 6.52
N TYR A 382 -4.62 18.07 6.61
CA TYR A 382 -3.57 17.10 6.37
C TYR A 382 -3.97 16.10 5.28
N PHE A 383 -2.97 15.49 4.67
CA PHE A 383 -3.12 14.43 3.67
C PHE A 383 -2.20 13.27 4.03
N THR A 384 -2.68 12.01 3.89
CA THR A 384 -1.79 10.85 3.95
C THR A 384 -0.86 10.87 2.74
N GLY A 385 0.40 10.49 2.95
CA GLY A 385 1.34 10.37 1.85
C GLY A 385 1.10 9.09 1.04
N GLY A 386 1.58 9.04 -0.20
CA GLY A 386 1.65 7.80 -0.98
C GLY A 386 0.88 7.77 -2.29
N SER A 387 0.01 8.72 -2.59
CA SER A 387 -0.51 8.89 -3.94
C SER A 387 0.38 9.82 -4.75
N TYR A 388 0.81 9.36 -5.90
CA TYR A 388 1.56 10.13 -6.88
C TYR A 388 0.68 10.56 -8.06
N ASP A 389 -0.62 10.31 -7.97
CA ASP A 389 -1.60 10.72 -8.95
C ASP A 389 -1.95 12.20 -8.73
N ASP A 390 -1.93 12.99 -9.79
CA ASP A 390 -2.36 14.39 -9.80
C ASP A 390 -3.86 14.57 -9.47
N SER A 391 -4.60 13.47 -9.39
CA SER A 391 -6.04 13.45 -9.14
C SER A 391 -6.45 13.81 -7.72
N GLU A 392 -5.55 13.72 -6.73
CA GLU A 392 -5.90 13.93 -5.33
C GLU A 392 -5.51 15.34 -4.84
N TYR A 393 -4.49 15.46 -4.02
CA TYR A 393 -4.08 16.74 -3.43
C TYR A 393 -2.78 17.31 -4.02
N ILE A 394 -2.21 16.65 -4.98
CA ILE A 394 -0.89 16.96 -5.53
C ILE A 394 -0.83 18.36 -6.20
N TRP A 395 -1.99 18.91 -6.59
CA TRP A 395 -2.13 20.29 -7.08
C TRP A 395 -1.61 21.33 -6.10
N MET A 396 -1.57 20.97 -4.80
CA MET A 396 -1.09 21.84 -3.70
C MET A 396 0.34 21.51 -3.27
N LYS A 397 1.07 20.66 -3.98
CA LYS A 397 2.40 20.15 -3.57
C LYS A 397 3.42 21.24 -3.23
N LYS A 398 3.28 22.45 -3.78
CA LYS A 398 4.13 23.61 -3.45
C LYS A 398 3.83 24.22 -2.08
N TYR A 399 2.74 23.82 -1.45
CA TYR A 399 2.25 24.38 -0.19
C TYR A 399 2.09 23.33 0.91
N LEU A 400 2.84 22.24 0.80
CA LEU A 400 2.80 21.16 1.77
C LEU A 400 3.99 21.23 2.74
N GLN A 401 3.78 20.77 3.96
CA GLN A 401 4.81 20.55 4.97
C GLN A 401 4.72 19.11 5.47
N LEU A 402 5.81 18.36 5.36
CA LEU A 402 5.90 17.00 5.86
C LEU A 402 6.04 17.00 7.38
N GLU A 403 5.12 16.38 8.08
CA GLU A 403 5.12 16.14 9.53
C GLU A 403 4.96 14.64 9.78
N GLY A 404 6.04 13.97 10.16
CA GLY A 404 6.03 12.52 10.35
C GLY A 404 5.61 11.75 9.11
N LEU A 405 4.39 11.17 9.11
CA LEU A 405 3.84 10.40 7.99
C LEU A 405 2.79 11.17 7.16
N VAL A 406 2.50 12.42 7.49
CA VAL A 406 1.44 13.20 6.84
C VAL A 406 1.96 14.52 6.26
N TYR A 407 1.24 15.04 5.28
CA TYR A 407 1.50 16.35 4.69
C TYR A 407 0.47 17.36 5.16
N LYS A 408 0.92 18.41 5.83
CA LYS A 408 0.09 19.55 6.24
C LYS A 408 0.02 20.60 5.14
N LEU A 409 -1.17 21.12 4.83
CA LEU A 409 -1.34 22.27 3.98
C LEU A 409 -0.93 23.54 4.74
N VAL A 410 0.09 24.23 4.24
CA VAL A 410 0.62 25.48 4.83
C VAL A 410 0.72 26.56 3.78
N PRO A 411 0.42 27.84 4.10
CA PRO A 411 0.51 28.93 3.15
C PRO A 411 1.95 29.45 3.03
N ILE A 412 2.90 28.54 2.85
CA ILE A 412 4.31 28.82 2.60
C ILE A 412 4.70 28.10 1.30
N LYS A 413 5.10 28.88 0.30
CA LYS A 413 5.51 28.35 -0.97
C LYS A 413 6.88 27.68 -0.89
N THR A 414 6.98 26.45 -1.38
CA THR A 414 8.22 25.69 -1.45
C THR A 414 8.56 25.38 -2.89
N GLU A 415 9.81 25.58 -3.28
CA GLU A 415 10.28 25.14 -4.59
C GLU A 415 10.38 23.61 -4.63
N LEU A 416 9.89 23.01 -5.71
CA LEU A 416 9.90 21.58 -5.90
C LEU A 416 11.25 21.11 -6.45
N ALA A 417 11.71 19.95 -6.00
CA ALA A 417 12.88 19.31 -6.56
C ALA A 417 12.68 19.02 -8.05
N LYS A 418 13.56 19.55 -8.91
CA LYS A 418 13.43 19.43 -10.37
C LYS A 418 13.53 18.00 -10.89
N TYR A 419 14.27 17.13 -10.17
CA TYR A 419 14.62 15.79 -10.62
C TYR A 419 13.89 14.66 -9.86
N ASN A 420 13.11 14.98 -8.83
CA ASN A 420 12.38 13.98 -8.07
C ASN A 420 10.97 14.50 -7.72
N PRO A 421 9.96 14.15 -8.51
CA PRO A 421 8.58 14.61 -8.28
C PRO A 421 7.96 14.05 -6.99
N TYR A 422 8.58 13.03 -6.40
CA TYR A 422 8.13 12.40 -5.16
C TYR A 422 8.55 13.16 -3.91
N ILE A 423 9.50 14.09 -4.02
CA ILE A 423 9.89 14.98 -2.91
C ILE A 423 8.92 16.16 -2.88
N MET A 424 7.94 16.11 -2.00
CA MET A 424 6.94 17.15 -1.80
C MET A 424 7.12 17.83 -0.45
N GLY A 425 6.78 19.13 -0.42
CA GLY A 425 6.69 19.90 0.80
C GLY A 425 8.02 20.20 1.48
N ARG A 426 7.97 21.17 2.36
CA ARG A 426 9.06 21.53 3.28
C ARG A 426 9.06 20.61 4.50
N ILE A 427 10.14 20.62 5.27
CA ILE A 427 10.24 19.97 6.58
C ILE A 427 10.56 21.00 7.65
N ASP A 428 9.77 21.00 8.72
CA ASP A 428 10.14 21.58 9.99
C ASP A 428 10.90 20.52 10.80
N SER A 429 12.23 20.61 10.79
CA SER A 429 13.07 19.54 11.34
C SER A 429 12.92 19.37 12.85
N ASP A 430 12.68 20.44 13.61
CA ASP A 430 12.52 20.34 15.06
C ASP A 430 11.22 19.65 15.43
N LEU A 431 10.12 20.04 14.77
CA LEU A 431 8.81 19.42 14.95
C LEU A 431 8.85 17.97 14.52
N MET A 432 9.37 17.69 13.32
CA MET A 432 9.38 16.34 12.78
C MET A 432 10.32 15.41 13.58
N TYR A 433 11.45 15.91 14.05
CA TYR A 433 12.35 15.15 14.94
C TYR A 433 11.64 14.73 16.24
N LYS A 434 10.87 15.65 16.84
CA LYS A 434 10.08 15.34 18.02
C LYS A 434 9.04 14.27 17.73
N ILE A 435 8.26 14.40 16.65
CA ILE A 435 7.22 13.46 16.23
C ILE A 435 7.81 12.05 16.03
N VAL A 436 8.90 11.95 15.28
CA VAL A 436 9.53 10.65 14.95
C VAL A 436 10.03 9.92 16.20
N ASN A 437 10.54 10.65 17.20
CA ASN A 437 11.00 10.04 18.45
C ASN A 437 9.85 9.68 19.44
N GLU A 438 8.63 10.19 19.19
CA GLU A 438 7.43 9.85 19.98
C GLU A 438 6.64 8.66 19.40
N TRP A 439 7.00 8.15 18.22
CA TRP A 439 6.27 7.06 17.58
C TRP A 439 6.32 5.74 18.35
N GLU A 440 5.18 5.06 18.39
CA GLU A 440 5.09 3.67 18.81
C GLU A 440 5.36 2.76 17.59
N TRP A 441 6.16 1.71 17.76
CA TRP A 441 6.61 0.87 16.66
C TRP A 441 5.94 -0.50 16.58
N GLY A 442 5.10 -0.85 17.56
CA GLY A 442 4.24 -2.03 17.52
C GLY A 442 4.99 -3.36 17.37
N ASN A 443 6.15 -3.48 18.02
CA ASN A 443 7.05 -4.63 17.94
C ASN A 443 7.61 -4.88 16.52
N SER A 444 7.78 -3.82 15.72
CA SER A 444 8.27 -3.92 14.33
C SER A 444 9.68 -4.52 14.22
N ASP A 445 10.48 -4.42 15.28
CA ASP A 445 11.85 -4.91 15.38
C ASP A 445 11.99 -6.31 16.01
N ASP A 446 10.89 -6.93 16.47
CA ASP A 446 10.94 -8.28 17.05
C ASP A 446 11.25 -9.36 15.98
N PRO A 447 12.33 -10.17 16.17
CA PRO A 447 12.71 -11.20 15.20
C PRO A 447 11.71 -12.33 15.03
N ASN A 448 10.83 -12.53 15.99
CA ASN A 448 9.84 -13.60 15.96
C ASN A 448 8.57 -13.23 15.20
N ILE A 449 8.36 -11.93 14.93
CA ILE A 449 7.17 -11.45 14.26
C ILE A 449 7.35 -11.54 12.75
N TYR A 450 6.37 -12.16 12.09
CA TYR A 450 6.27 -12.16 10.64
C TYR A 450 5.58 -10.89 10.13
N HIS A 451 6.22 -10.24 9.16
CA HIS A 451 5.66 -9.12 8.42
C HIS A 451 5.37 -9.56 6.99
N ASP A 452 4.08 -9.65 6.63
CA ASP A 452 3.66 -9.90 5.27
C ASP A 452 4.04 -8.74 4.31
N PRO A 453 3.98 -8.93 2.98
CA PRO A 453 4.38 -7.89 2.03
C PRO A 453 3.66 -6.56 2.21
N GLU A 454 2.36 -6.57 2.56
CA GLU A 454 1.61 -5.33 2.76
C GLU A 454 2.08 -4.58 4.02
N THR A 455 2.35 -5.30 5.09
CA THR A 455 2.95 -4.71 6.31
C THR A 455 4.35 -4.15 6.04
N ARG A 456 5.17 -4.86 5.25
CA ARG A 456 6.52 -4.40 4.88
C ARG A 456 6.50 -3.11 4.05
N LYS A 457 5.48 -2.90 3.20
CA LYS A 457 5.30 -1.67 2.41
C LYS A 457 5.19 -0.42 3.28
N ASN A 458 4.70 -0.51 4.50
CA ASN A 458 4.64 0.63 5.42
C ASN A 458 6.03 1.23 5.70
N SER A 459 7.08 0.40 5.66
CA SER A 459 8.46 0.88 5.83
C SER A 459 8.90 1.88 4.75
N ILE A 460 8.25 1.89 3.60
CA ILE A 460 8.58 2.81 2.50
C ILE A 460 8.38 4.26 2.96
N SER A 461 7.21 4.58 3.49
CA SER A 461 6.91 5.93 3.97
C SER A 461 7.78 6.33 5.17
N TYR A 462 7.94 5.43 6.14
CA TYR A 462 8.81 5.68 7.30
C TYR A 462 10.25 5.98 6.89
N ARG A 463 10.86 5.09 6.10
CA ARG A 463 12.27 5.22 5.68
C ARG A 463 12.49 6.44 4.81
N SER A 464 11.62 6.68 3.81
CA SER A 464 11.73 7.83 2.93
C SER A 464 11.61 9.15 3.69
N ASN A 465 10.64 9.26 4.60
CA ASN A 465 10.42 10.49 5.37
C ASN A 465 11.54 10.72 6.40
N MET A 466 12.03 9.65 7.06
CA MET A 466 13.15 9.74 8.00
C MET A 466 14.46 10.08 7.30
N ALA A 467 14.71 9.56 6.09
CA ALA A 467 15.88 9.92 5.29
C ALA A 467 15.87 11.42 4.96
N ARG A 468 14.73 11.96 4.51
CA ARG A 468 14.56 13.40 4.23
C ARG A 468 14.74 14.26 5.50
N LEU A 469 14.23 13.79 6.65
CA LEU A 469 14.46 14.50 7.92
C LEU A 469 15.96 14.54 8.25
N ALA A 470 16.67 13.43 8.10
CA ALA A 470 18.11 13.35 8.36
C ALA A 470 18.89 14.32 7.44
N GLU A 471 18.53 14.40 6.15
CA GLU A 471 19.13 15.37 5.21
C GLU A 471 18.96 16.83 5.66
N VAL A 472 17.74 17.22 6.05
CA VAL A 472 17.48 18.60 6.56
C VAL A 472 18.22 18.88 7.87
N LEU A 473 18.35 17.88 8.76
CA LEU A 473 19.14 18.02 9.99
C LEU A 473 20.64 18.17 9.69
N ILE A 474 21.14 17.46 8.67
CA ILE A 474 22.54 17.60 8.20
C ILE A 474 22.78 19.00 7.64
N GLU A 475 21.88 19.52 6.80
CA GLU A 475 21.97 20.88 6.26
C GLU A 475 22.01 21.97 7.37
N LYS A 476 21.38 21.70 8.51
CA LYS A 476 21.42 22.56 9.70
C LYS A 476 22.61 22.30 10.64
N ASN A 477 23.52 21.37 10.28
CA ASN A 477 24.64 20.91 11.11
C ASN A 477 24.21 20.22 12.42
N GLU A 478 22.99 19.69 12.49
CA GLU A 478 22.46 18.95 13.63
C GLU A 478 22.81 17.46 13.55
N PHE A 479 24.09 17.14 13.38
CA PHE A 479 24.60 15.81 13.05
C PHE A 479 24.19 14.70 14.03
N LYS A 480 24.12 15.01 15.33
CA LYS A 480 23.69 14.03 16.35
C LYS A 480 22.22 13.63 16.19
N LYS A 481 21.36 14.59 15.87
CA LYS A 481 19.95 14.31 15.61
C LYS A 481 19.79 13.52 14.31
N ALA A 482 20.55 13.85 13.27
CA ALA A 482 20.55 13.12 12.02
C ALA A 482 20.97 11.66 12.22
N GLU A 483 22.06 11.42 12.96
CA GLU A 483 22.50 10.07 13.32
C GLU A 483 21.42 9.30 14.08
N ASN A 484 20.79 9.90 15.08
CA ASN A 484 19.70 9.29 15.84
C ASN A 484 18.53 8.85 14.94
N VAL A 485 18.11 9.70 14.00
CA VAL A 485 17.00 9.39 13.07
C VAL A 485 17.35 8.19 12.18
N VAL A 486 18.57 8.14 11.65
CA VAL A 486 19.03 7.02 10.81
C VAL A 486 19.14 5.72 11.63
N ASP A 487 19.75 5.79 12.82
CA ASP A 487 19.88 4.63 13.71
C ASP A 487 18.50 4.08 14.10
N LEU A 488 17.56 4.96 14.46
CA LEU A 488 16.19 4.59 14.83
C LEU A 488 15.46 3.89 13.67
N ALA A 489 15.60 4.40 12.44
CA ALA A 489 14.97 3.79 11.27
C ALA A 489 15.48 2.36 11.02
N LEU A 490 16.80 2.16 11.15
CA LEU A 490 17.43 0.86 10.92
C LEU A 490 17.18 -0.13 12.06
N GLU A 491 17.07 0.36 13.30
CA GLU A 491 16.73 -0.44 14.47
C GLU A 491 15.29 -0.94 14.38
N LYS A 492 14.34 -0.03 14.15
CA LYS A 492 12.90 -0.34 14.18
C LYS A 492 12.40 -1.05 12.93
N MET A 493 13.11 -0.90 11.82
CA MET A 493 12.81 -1.58 10.55
C MET A 493 14.06 -2.30 10.01
N PRO A 494 14.45 -3.43 10.63
CA PRO A 494 15.65 -4.16 10.24
C PRO A 494 15.62 -4.57 8.77
N ILE A 495 16.78 -4.45 8.09
CA ILE A 495 16.94 -4.69 6.65
C ILE A 495 16.47 -6.09 6.23
N ASP A 496 16.80 -7.12 6.99
CA ASP A 496 16.51 -8.52 6.67
C ASP A 496 15.01 -8.88 6.75
N ARG A 497 14.19 -8.03 7.39
CA ARG A 497 12.75 -8.28 7.54
C ARG A 497 11.90 -7.45 6.62
N TYR A 498 12.30 -6.20 6.39
CA TYR A 498 11.49 -5.27 5.62
C TYR A 498 11.87 -5.23 4.14
N GLY A 499 13.10 -5.63 3.78
CA GLY A 499 13.57 -5.53 2.40
C GLY A 499 13.66 -4.07 1.93
N PHE A 500 13.25 -3.80 0.68
CA PHE A 500 13.30 -2.47 0.04
C PHE A 500 14.66 -1.81 0.16
N TYR A 501 15.71 -2.53 -0.22
CA TYR A 501 17.13 -2.17 0.00
C TYR A 501 17.52 -0.83 -0.61
N SER A 502 16.99 -0.50 -1.80
CA SER A 502 17.26 0.78 -2.47
C SER A 502 16.83 2.02 -1.64
N LEU A 503 15.83 1.88 -0.77
CA LEU A 503 15.41 2.95 0.14
C LEU A 503 16.41 3.24 1.26
N LEU A 504 17.42 2.40 1.43
CA LEU A 504 18.46 2.56 2.44
C LEU A 504 19.69 3.28 1.91
N VAL A 505 19.81 3.45 0.58
CA VAL A 505 20.93 4.20 -0.03
C VAL A 505 21.03 5.63 0.49
N PRO A 506 19.93 6.40 0.68
CA PRO A 506 20.00 7.71 1.30
C PRO A 506 20.55 7.68 2.74
N PHE A 507 20.31 6.61 3.51
CA PHE A 507 20.87 6.47 4.85
C PHE A 507 22.39 6.22 4.82
N VAL A 508 22.89 5.47 3.83
CA VAL A 508 24.33 5.32 3.60
C VAL A 508 24.96 6.69 3.34
N ASP A 509 24.36 7.48 2.45
CA ASP A 509 24.83 8.83 2.12
C ASP A 509 24.78 9.76 3.35
N ASN A 510 23.70 9.70 4.13
CA ASN A 510 23.56 10.47 5.36
C ASN A 510 24.67 10.14 6.38
N TYR A 511 25.02 8.86 6.57
CA TYR A 511 26.14 8.49 7.43
C TYR A 511 27.48 9.03 6.92
N TYR A 512 27.73 9.00 5.60
CA TYR A 512 28.94 9.61 5.04
C TYR A 512 29.00 11.12 5.30
N LYS A 513 27.90 11.84 5.04
CA LYS A 513 27.81 13.29 5.27
C LYS A 513 28.09 13.72 6.71
N ILE A 514 27.75 12.87 7.68
CA ILE A 514 28.04 13.11 9.11
C ILE A 514 29.33 12.44 9.59
N SER A 515 30.20 11.99 8.67
CA SER A 515 31.49 11.35 8.94
C SER A 515 31.44 10.06 9.75
N LYS A 516 30.32 9.31 9.68
CA LYS A 516 30.14 8.00 10.31
C LYS A 516 30.50 6.85 9.35
N PHE A 517 31.73 6.86 8.89
CA PHE A 517 32.22 5.95 7.83
C PHE A 517 32.01 4.47 8.15
N GLU A 518 32.26 4.04 9.39
CA GLU A 518 32.06 2.63 9.79
C GLU A 518 30.60 2.18 9.65
N LYS A 519 29.63 3.04 10.08
CA LYS A 519 28.20 2.76 9.93
C LYS A 519 27.79 2.75 8.47
N ALA A 520 28.30 3.70 7.68
CA ALA A 520 28.05 3.80 6.24
C ALA A 520 28.51 2.52 5.51
N ARG A 521 29.74 2.09 5.77
CA ARG A 521 30.33 0.86 5.18
C ARG A 521 29.53 -0.38 5.56
N LYS A 522 29.28 -0.57 6.87
CA LYS A 522 28.50 -1.73 7.36
C LYS A 522 27.12 -1.82 6.70
N LEU A 523 26.43 -0.70 6.55
CA LEU A 523 25.13 -0.67 5.89
C LEU A 523 25.26 -0.93 4.40
N SER A 524 26.22 -0.28 3.72
CA SER A 524 26.51 -0.45 2.30
C SER A 524 26.86 -1.90 1.95
N ASP A 525 27.75 -2.53 2.75
CA ASP A 525 28.15 -3.92 2.54
C ASP A 525 26.97 -4.88 2.66
N LYS A 526 26.08 -4.63 3.62
CA LYS A 526 24.88 -5.44 3.79
C LYS A 526 23.90 -5.30 2.62
N ILE A 527 23.72 -4.09 2.11
CA ILE A 527 22.89 -3.84 0.93
C ILE A 527 23.52 -4.48 -0.32
N ALA A 528 24.83 -4.29 -0.50
CA ALA A 528 25.60 -4.85 -1.62
C ALA A 528 25.50 -6.38 -1.65
N TYR A 529 25.64 -7.04 -0.50
CA TYR A 529 25.47 -8.49 -0.39
C TYR A 529 24.09 -8.95 -0.86
N LYS A 530 23.02 -8.27 -0.44
CA LYS A 530 21.65 -8.63 -0.84
C LYS A 530 21.41 -8.50 -2.35
N HIS A 531 21.93 -7.43 -2.96
CA HIS A 531 21.85 -7.27 -4.41
C HIS A 531 22.71 -8.30 -5.16
N TYR A 532 23.91 -8.57 -4.66
CA TYR A 532 24.82 -9.56 -5.26
C TYR A 532 24.22 -10.98 -5.21
N ASP A 533 23.76 -11.43 -4.04
CA ASP A 533 23.15 -12.74 -3.82
C ASP A 533 21.98 -12.97 -4.79
N ARG A 534 21.15 -11.95 -4.97
CA ARG A 534 20.04 -11.99 -5.91
C ARG A 534 20.48 -12.05 -7.38
N LEU A 535 21.50 -11.26 -7.75
CA LEU A 535 22.06 -11.28 -9.09
C LEU A 535 22.78 -12.61 -9.38
N GLU A 536 23.46 -13.22 -8.41
CA GLU A 536 24.05 -14.56 -8.53
C GLU A 536 22.98 -15.63 -8.78
N TYR A 537 21.85 -15.55 -8.05
CA TYR A 537 20.71 -16.42 -8.33
C TYR A 537 20.21 -16.24 -9.76
N PHE A 538 19.98 -15.00 -10.22
CA PHE A 538 19.53 -14.72 -11.57
C PHE A 538 20.51 -15.23 -12.63
N ALA A 539 21.79 -15.10 -12.41
CA ALA A 539 22.83 -15.62 -13.29
C ALA A 539 22.86 -17.15 -13.35
N SER A 540 22.41 -17.82 -12.29
CA SER A 540 22.32 -19.30 -12.23
C SER A 540 21.17 -19.88 -13.03
N LEU A 541 20.21 -19.04 -13.45
CA LEU A 541 19.04 -19.46 -14.22
C LEU A 541 19.41 -19.65 -15.71
N SER A 542 18.78 -20.65 -16.35
CA SER A 542 18.90 -20.77 -17.81
C SER A 542 18.17 -19.63 -18.54
N PRO A 543 18.52 -19.34 -19.81
CA PRO A 543 17.93 -18.23 -20.57
C PRO A 543 16.40 -18.22 -20.62
N ASN A 544 15.76 -19.40 -20.64
CA ASN A 544 14.31 -19.52 -20.64
C ASN A 544 13.64 -18.99 -19.35
N PHE A 545 14.35 -19.07 -18.22
CA PHE A 545 13.90 -18.54 -16.94
C PHE A 545 14.36 -17.12 -16.67
N GLN A 546 15.42 -16.65 -17.35
CA GLN A 546 15.85 -15.25 -17.28
C GLN A 546 14.96 -14.32 -18.11
N TYR A 547 14.46 -14.79 -19.25
CA TYR A 547 13.64 -13.97 -20.15
C TYR A 547 12.39 -13.37 -19.49
N PRO A 548 11.55 -14.13 -18.75
CA PRO A 548 10.37 -13.56 -18.09
C PRO A 548 10.67 -12.53 -16.98
N ILE A 549 11.89 -12.52 -16.46
CA ILE A 549 12.34 -11.64 -15.36
C ILE A 549 13.35 -10.60 -15.80
N GLY A 550 13.48 -10.36 -17.12
CA GLY A 550 14.47 -9.45 -17.67
C GLY A 550 14.42 -8.04 -17.09
N GLU A 551 13.22 -7.48 -16.88
CA GLU A 551 13.03 -6.17 -16.24
C GLU A 551 13.48 -6.18 -14.77
N GLU A 552 13.23 -7.26 -14.04
CA GLU A 552 13.69 -7.40 -12.66
C GLU A 552 15.22 -7.46 -12.56
N ILE A 553 15.87 -8.18 -13.51
CA ILE A 553 17.33 -8.24 -13.60
C ILE A 553 17.92 -6.84 -13.85
N ILE A 554 17.38 -6.10 -14.83
CA ILE A 554 17.83 -4.74 -15.14
C ILE A 554 17.65 -3.83 -13.92
N THR A 555 16.48 -3.87 -13.30
CA THR A 555 16.16 -3.08 -12.11
C THR A 555 17.13 -3.38 -10.96
N GLU A 556 17.47 -4.65 -10.74
CA GLU A 556 18.39 -5.05 -9.70
C GLU A 556 19.82 -4.54 -9.95
N ILE A 557 20.27 -4.57 -11.21
CA ILE A 557 21.56 -3.99 -11.62
C ILE A 557 21.56 -2.47 -11.39
N GLU A 558 20.48 -1.77 -11.73
CA GLU A 558 20.36 -0.32 -11.51
C GLU A 558 20.39 0.05 -10.04
N ARG A 559 19.71 -0.72 -9.19
CA ARG A 559 19.72 -0.55 -7.72
C ARG A 559 21.13 -0.73 -7.15
N TYR A 560 21.85 -1.75 -7.63
CA TYR A 560 23.22 -1.98 -7.21
C TYR A 560 24.15 -0.84 -7.66
N ARG A 561 23.99 -0.36 -8.90
CA ARG A 561 24.75 0.81 -9.40
C ARG A 561 24.51 2.05 -8.54
N ALA A 562 23.27 2.34 -8.16
CA ALA A 562 22.95 3.48 -7.33
C ALA A 562 23.67 3.42 -5.96
N LEU A 563 23.81 2.24 -5.38
CA LEU A 563 24.59 2.05 -4.15
C LEU A 563 26.09 2.32 -4.37
N VAL A 564 26.65 1.80 -5.48
CA VAL A 564 28.06 2.04 -5.83
C VAL A 564 28.31 3.54 -6.08
N GLU A 565 27.42 4.21 -6.79
CA GLU A 565 27.51 5.66 -7.04
C GLU A 565 27.52 6.45 -5.73
N ALA A 566 26.69 6.09 -4.75
CA ALA A 566 26.70 6.73 -3.43
C ALA A 566 28.07 6.57 -2.72
N THR A 567 28.73 5.44 -2.85
CA THR A 567 30.08 5.24 -2.27
C THR A 567 31.17 6.00 -3.05
N VAL A 568 31.04 6.10 -4.38
CA VAL A 568 31.97 6.85 -5.24
C VAL A 568 31.89 8.35 -4.97
N VAL A 569 30.68 8.90 -4.88
CA VAL A 569 30.46 10.33 -4.59
C VAL A 569 31.07 10.72 -3.24
N ASN A 570 31.06 9.83 -2.26
CA ASN A 570 31.63 10.07 -0.95
C ASN A 570 33.13 9.73 -0.85
N ASN A 571 33.80 9.41 -1.98
CA ASN A 571 35.25 9.11 -2.08
C ASN A 571 35.76 7.99 -1.14
N ASP A 572 34.91 7.06 -0.75
CA ASP A 572 35.31 5.93 0.10
C ASP A 572 36.01 4.83 -0.72
N LYS A 573 37.32 5.00 -0.93
CA LYS A 573 38.15 4.09 -1.72
C LYS A 573 38.12 2.64 -1.23
N GLN A 574 37.97 2.43 0.08
CA GLN A 574 37.89 1.10 0.65
C GLN A 574 36.59 0.40 0.25
N ASN A 575 35.46 1.09 0.37
CA ASN A 575 34.17 0.55 0.02
C ASN A 575 33.98 0.41 -1.49
N ILE A 576 34.52 1.34 -2.29
CA ILE A 576 34.55 1.23 -3.76
C ILE A 576 35.28 -0.05 -4.21
N SER A 577 36.43 -0.39 -3.59
CA SER A 577 37.17 -1.60 -3.96
C SER A 577 36.41 -2.88 -3.63
N LEU A 578 35.70 -2.93 -2.52
CA LEU A 578 34.85 -4.05 -2.12
C LEU A 578 33.64 -4.19 -3.07
N ASN A 579 32.92 -3.11 -3.31
CA ASN A 579 31.73 -3.13 -4.16
C ASN A 579 32.07 -3.41 -5.64
N THR A 580 33.22 -2.99 -6.13
CA THR A 580 33.67 -3.32 -7.51
C THR A 580 34.19 -4.75 -7.64
N TYR A 581 34.59 -5.40 -6.55
CA TYR A 581 34.93 -6.83 -6.56
C TYR A 581 33.72 -7.71 -6.92
N TRP A 582 32.54 -7.34 -6.46
CA TRP A 582 31.27 -8.04 -6.74
C TRP A 582 30.73 -7.82 -8.18
N ILE A 583 31.23 -6.82 -8.92
CA ILE A 583 30.84 -6.53 -10.32
C ILE A 583 31.67 -7.36 -11.33
N ARG A 584 32.81 -7.90 -10.93
CA ARG A 584 33.67 -8.76 -11.76
C ARG A 584 33.24 -10.20 -11.71
#